data_1ba19cbd9b8409470d911ca6f88275c0
#
_entry.id   1ba19cbd9b8409470d911ca6f88275c0
#
_cell.length_a   1.000
_cell.length_b   1.000
_cell.length_c   1.000
_cell.angle_alpha   90.00
_cell.angle_beta   90.00
_cell.angle_gamma   90.00
#
_symmetry.space_group_name_H-M   'P 1'
#
loop_
_entity.id
_entity.type
_entity.pdbx_description
1 polymer ?
#
loop_
_entity_poly.entity_id
_entity_poly.type
_entity_poly.pdbx_seq_one_letter_code
_entity_poly.pdbx_strand_id
1 'polypeptide(L)'
;MPKQEMQSRLEFAAFDAKQQSLLSNSKSRIERVLPKALDRFYEVVRKTPETARFFKDEKHMTGAKTAQSRHWNNIATANFDEAYYESVRRIGERHAIIGLEPRWYIGAYAVLLEEMFRGLAGGSGVKRLLPGNDIELIISVLKAALMDMELSVSIYFERTKASQVTVVEALERELGRLSQGDLTANIDEDFAPEYATVKTNFNEAVANLREIISEVADSAEAIGTGSREIAQASEDLARRTESNAASLEETSASLTQIDQRLKASANAGQKTVERADSAIKAVKGGRSIADEAVQAMGRVSESA
;
A
#
# COMPACT_ATOMS: atom_id res chain seq x y z
N MET A 1 33.43 14.89 15.48
CA MET A 1 33.17 16.35 15.38
C MET A 1 34.51 17.08 15.27
N PRO A 2 34.67 18.02 14.35
CA PRO A 2 35.89 18.80 14.32
C PRO A 2 36.06 19.56 15.65
N LYS A 3 37.28 19.57 16.21
CA LYS A 3 37.65 20.34 17.40
C LYS A 3 37.20 21.80 17.32
N GLN A 4 37.11 22.32 16.10
CA GLN A 4 36.68 23.67 15.77
C GLN A 4 35.16 23.91 16.06
N GLU A 5 34.30 22.91 15.92
CA GLU A 5 32.85 23.04 16.17
C GLU A 5 32.56 23.10 17.68
N MET A 6 33.23 22.28 18.49
CA MET A 6 33.12 22.38 19.94
C MET A 6 33.64 23.73 20.45
N GLN A 7 34.76 24.21 19.90
CA GLN A 7 35.30 25.52 20.22
C GLN A 7 34.36 26.65 19.90
N SER A 8 33.69 26.60 18.73
CA SER A 8 32.68 27.59 18.33
C SER A 8 31.48 27.62 19.28
N ARG A 9 31.02 26.44 19.78
CA ARG A 9 29.96 26.38 20.79
C ARG A 9 30.35 27.01 22.11
N LEU A 10 31.57 26.75 22.58
CA LEU A 10 32.09 27.36 23.82
C LEU A 10 32.18 28.87 23.68
N GLU A 11 32.69 29.37 22.56
CA GLU A 11 32.79 30.80 22.25
C GLU A 11 31.41 31.48 22.18
N PHE A 12 30.45 30.87 21.48
CA PHE A 12 29.08 31.38 21.38
C PHE A 12 28.38 31.45 22.75
N ALA A 13 28.59 30.43 23.61
CA ALA A 13 28.10 30.43 24.99
C ALA A 13 28.87 31.40 25.90
N ALA A 14 29.92 32.07 25.39
CA ALA A 14 30.85 32.84 26.17
C ALA A 14 31.36 32.08 27.43
N PHE A 15 31.66 30.79 27.24
CA PHE A 15 32.15 29.90 28.30
C PHE A 15 33.68 29.88 28.26
N ASP A 16 34.25 30.90 28.91
CA ASP A 16 35.68 31.20 28.87
C ASP A 16 36.55 30.25 29.73
N ALA A 17 37.86 30.36 29.58
CA ALA A 17 38.82 29.56 30.33
C ALA A 17 38.73 29.77 31.86
N LYS A 18 38.33 30.97 32.32
CA LYS A 18 38.15 31.24 33.73
C LYS A 18 36.96 30.48 34.31
N GLN A 19 35.84 30.45 33.57
CA GLN A 19 34.64 29.70 33.96
C GLN A 19 34.91 28.18 33.90
N GLN A 20 35.62 27.70 32.87
CA GLN A 20 36.02 26.29 32.77
C GLN A 20 36.93 25.89 33.93
N SER A 21 37.93 26.72 34.29
CA SER A 21 38.79 26.46 35.46
C SER A 21 38.00 26.49 36.77
N LEU A 22 37.04 27.39 36.91
CA LEU A 22 36.17 27.45 38.11
C LEU A 22 35.32 26.19 38.24
N LEU A 23 34.76 25.71 37.13
CA LEU A 23 33.98 24.47 37.07
C LEU A 23 34.85 23.27 37.51
N SER A 24 36.01 23.07 36.89
CA SER A 24 36.90 21.94 37.18
C SER A 24 37.44 21.99 38.63
N ASN A 25 37.81 23.13 39.13
CA ASN A 25 38.26 23.33 40.52
C ASN A 25 37.15 23.08 41.56
N SER A 26 35.88 23.22 41.13
CA SER A 26 34.70 22.99 41.97
C SER A 26 34.12 21.58 41.84
N LYS A 27 34.79 20.66 41.13
CA LYS A 27 34.31 19.29 40.89
C LYS A 27 33.86 18.58 42.17
N SER A 28 34.65 18.63 43.25
CA SER A 28 34.30 18.00 44.52
C SER A 28 33.02 18.61 45.19
N ARG A 29 32.72 19.87 44.91
CA ARG A 29 31.47 20.49 45.38
C ARG A 29 30.27 19.98 44.57
N ILE A 30 30.45 19.83 43.24
CA ILE A 30 29.44 19.30 42.34
C ILE A 30 29.16 17.82 42.68
N GLU A 31 30.20 17.01 42.85
CA GLU A 31 30.08 15.61 43.24
C GLU A 31 29.32 15.40 44.55
N ARG A 32 29.42 16.32 45.49
CA ARG A 32 28.73 16.26 46.77
C ARG A 32 27.22 16.52 46.63
N VAL A 33 26.78 17.41 45.74
CA VAL A 33 25.36 17.82 45.57
C VAL A 33 24.65 16.93 44.55
N LEU A 34 25.37 16.35 43.60
CA LEU A 34 24.84 15.58 42.48
C LEU A 34 23.96 14.39 42.89
N PRO A 35 24.29 13.58 43.91
CA PRO A 35 23.45 12.45 44.29
C PRO A 35 22.02 12.86 44.66
N LYS A 36 21.87 13.94 45.45
CA LYS A 36 20.56 14.46 45.85
C LYS A 36 19.78 15.01 44.64
N ALA A 37 20.47 15.72 43.75
CA ALA A 37 19.87 16.23 42.51
C ALA A 37 19.37 15.10 41.61
N LEU A 38 20.15 14.01 41.46
CA LEU A 38 19.75 12.84 40.72
C LEU A 38 18.60 12.07 41.41
N ASP A 39 18.57 12.01 42.75
CA ASP A 39 17.44 11.41 43.48
C ASP A 39 16.14 12.13 43.13
N ARG A 40 16.15 13.44 43.21
CA ARG A 40 14.99 14.28 42.87
C ARG A 40 14.60 14.14 41.40
N PHE A 41 15.57 14.15 40.50
CA PHE A 41 15.35 13.93 39.06
C PHE A 41 14.63 12.58 38.82
N TYR A 42 15.14 11.46 39.34
CA TYR A 42 14.55 10.15 39.11
C TYR A 42 13.22 9.95 39.86
N GLU A 43 12.97 10.72 40.93
CA GLU A 43 11.65 10.77 41.56
C GLU A 43 10.60 11.36 40.59
N VAL A 44 10.93 12.44 39.91
CA VAL A 44 10.03 13.07 38.90
C VAL A 44 9.85 12.15 37.70
N VAL A 45 10.96 11.57 37.17
CA VAL A 45 10.91 10.63 36.06
C VAL A 45 9.98 9.44 36.36
N ARG A 46 10.05 8.89 37.60
CA ARG A 46 9.22 7.76 38.04
C ARG A 46 7.73 8.13 38.11
N LYS A 47 7.42 9.36 38.51
CA LYS A 47 6.05 9.87 38.66
C LYS A 47 5.40 10.31 37.35
N THR A 48 6.18 10.48 36.28
CA THR A 48 5.71 10.92 34.96
C THR A 48 5.58 9.71 34.05
N PRO A 49 4.36 9.25 33.67
CA PRO A 49 4.14 8.03 32.90
C PRO A 49 4.91 8.03 31.57
N GLU A 50 4.99 9.19 30.90
CA GLU A 50 5.65 9.37 29.61
C GLU A 50 7.16 9.10 29.68
N THR A 51 7.79 9.31 30.83
CA THR A 51 9.22 9.03 31.04
C THR A 51 9.46 7.70 31.75
N ALA A 52 8.58 7.30 32.66
CA ALA A 52 8.68 6.04 33.38
C ALA A 52 8.65 4.82 32.44
N ARG A 53 7.88 4.88 31.35
CA ARG A 53 7.73 3.80 30.35
C ARG A 53 9.05 3.37 29.68
N PHE A 54 10.09 4.20 29.70
CA PHE A 54 11.40 3.86 29.12
C PHE A 54 12.22 2.93 30.02
N PHE A 55 11.78 2.68 31.24
CA PHE A 55 12.47 1.82 32.19
C PHE A 55 11.67 0.53 32.45
N LYS A 56 12.34 -0.60 32.24
CA LYS A 56 11.74 -1.93 32.43
C LYS A 56 11.48 -2.24 33.92
N ASP A 57 12.40 -1.79 34.77
CA ASP A 57 12.42 -2.06 36.21
C ASP A 57 13.32 -1.06 36.96
N GLU A 58 13.33 -1.12 38.30
CA GLU A 58 14.17 -0.30 39.16
C GLU A 58 15.67 -0.53 38.94
N LYS A 59 16.09 -1.71 38.55
CA LYS A 59 17.50 -2.00 38.23
C LYS A 59 17.95 -1.24 36.98
N HIS A 60 17.10 -1.20 35.96
CA HIS A 60 17.34 -0.43 34.73
C HIS A 60 17.43 1.07 35.04
N MET A 61 16.52 1.61 35.86
CA MET A 61 16.53 3.00 36.28
C MET A 61 17.78 3.35 37.13
N THR A 62 18.18 2.48 38.04
CA THR A 62 19.40 2.63 38.83
C THR A 62 20.65 2.63 37.94
N GLY A 63 20.67 1.78 36.91
CA GLY A 63 21.75 1.76 35.91
C GLY A 63 21.85 3.09 35.15
N ALA A 64 20.73 3.63 34.70
CA ALA A 64 20.67 4.93 34.06
C ALA A 64 21.12 6.07 34.97
N LYS A 65 20.69 6.09 36.24
CA LYS A 65 21.14 7.06 37.25
C LYS A 65 22.65 7.01 37.46
N THR A 66 23.24 5.81 37.52
CA THR A 66 24.68 5.64 37.64
C THR A 66 25.43 6.16 36.41
N ALA A 67 24.91 5.88 35.22
CA ALA A 67 25.48 6.40 33.97
C ALA A 67 25.41 7.93 33.91
N GLN A 68 24.30 8.52 34.32
CA GLN A 68 24.10 9.98 34.38
C GLN A 68 25.02 10.62 35.42
N SER A 69 25.20 10.01 36.59
CA SER A 69 26.17 10.49 37.59
C SER A 69 27.57 10.55 37.01
N ARG A 70 28.01 9.53 36.29
CA ARG A 70 29.30 9.49 35.62
C ARG A 70 29.43 10.57 34.56
N HIS A 71 28.37 10.79 33.79
CA HIS A 71 28.36 11.84 32.77
C HIS A 71 28.49 13.23 33.38
N TRP A 72 27.74 13.55 34.45
CA TRP A 72 27.88 14.82 35.18
C TRP A 72 29.26 15.03 35.81
N ASN A 73 29.88 13.97 36.29
CA ASN A 73 31.26 14.02 36.77
C ASN A 73 32.24 14.33 35.64
N ASN A 74 31.94 13.88 34.42
CA ASN A 74 32.72 14.24 33.23
C ASN A 74 32.51 15.73 32.86
N ILE A 75 31.29 16.24 32.84
CA ILE A 75 30.97 17.67 32.63
C ILE A 75 31.77 18.51 33.64
N ALA A 76 31.79 18.11 34.92
CA ALA A 76 32.49 18.83 36.00
C ALA A 76 34.03 18.87 35.84
N THR A 77 34.61 18.08 34.93
CA THR A 77 36.05 18.22 34.60
C THR A 77 36.34 19.41 33.71
N ALA A 78 35.32 20.00 33.07
CA ALA A 78 35.43 21.04 32.05
C ALA A 78 36.32 20.65 30.85
N ASN A 79 36.54 19.35 30.62
CA ASN A 79 37.30 18.85 29.48
C ASN A 79 36.35 18.48 28.35
N PHE A 80 36.08 19.44 27.45
CA PHE A 80 35.14 19.31 26.32
C PHE A 80 35.88 18.85 25.06
N ASP A 81 36.56 17.70 25.17
CA ASP A 81 37.32 17.08 24.10
C ASP A 81 36.48 16.10 23.25
N GLU A 82 37.15 15.39 22.32
CA GLU A 82 36.48 14.40 21.45
C GLU A 82 35.86 13.25 22.26
N ALA A 83 36.46 12.85 23.36
CA ALA A 83 35.93 11.78 24.22
C ALA A 83 34.62 12.23 24.91
N TYR A 84 34.57 13.50 25.33
CA TYR A 84 33.33 14.11 25.83
C TYR A 84 32.25 14.14 24.75
N TYR A 85 32.59 14.64 23.55
CA TYR A 85 31.63 14.69 22.43
C TYR A 85 31.07 13.29 22.12
N GLU A 86 31.91 12.28 21.99
CA GLU A 86 31.50 10.90 21.74
C GLU A 86 30.59 10.35 22.85
N SER A 87 30.81 10.78 24.09
CA SER A 87 29.92 10.42 25.21
C SER A 87 28.54 11.03 25.06
N VAL A 88 28.47 12.33 24.73
CA VAL A 88 27.21 13.06 24.52
C VAL A 88 26.49 12.53 23.28
N ARG A 89 27.24 12.23 22.21
CA ARG A 89 26.69 11.62 21.00
C ARG A 89 25.95 10.31 21.30
N ARG A 90 26.56 9.40 22.06
CA ARG A 90 25.88 8.17 22.47
C ARG A 90 24.62 8.40 23.30
N ILE A 91 24.61 9.45 24.12
CA ILE A 91 23.41 9.83 24.91
C ILE A 91 22.31 10.35 23.99
N GLY A 92 22.60 11.30 23.10
CA GLY A 92 21.64 11.85 22.13
C GLY A 92 21.05 10.78 21.20
N GLU A 93 21.91 9.93 20.64
CA GLU A 93 21.49 8.79 19.80
C GLU A 93 20.59 7.82 20.59
N ARG A 94 20.95 7.52 21.85
CA ARG A 94 20.13 6.63 22.70
C ARG A 94 18.76 7.22 22.96
N HIS A 95 18.65 8.51 23.24
CA HIS A 95 17.39 9.19 23.44
C HIS A 95 16.53 9.17 22.16
N ALA A 96 17.14 9.36 20.98
CA ALA A 96 16.45 9.24 19.70
C ALA A 96 15.93 7.82 19.47
N ILE A 97 16.76 6.78 19.71
CA ILE A 97 16.37 5.37 19.52
C ILE A 97 15.17 4.97 20.39
N ILE A 98 15.13 5.43 21.65
CA ILE A 98 14.02 5.10 22.55
C ILE A 98 12.80 6.01 22.37
N GLY A 99 12.89 7.04 21.50
CA GLY A 99 11.81 7.99 21.26
C GLY A 99 11.57 8.95 22.44
N LEU A 100 12.61 9.29 23.23
CA LEU A 100 12.50 10.28 24.29
C LEU A 100 12.48 11.68 23.66
N GLU A 101 11.32 12.31 23.65
CA GLU A 101 11.15 13.65 23.10
C GLU A 101 12.00 14.69 23.83
N PRO A 102 12.60 15.67 23.10
CA PRO A 102 13.45 16.70 23.69
C PRO A 102 12.81 17.49 24.86
N ARG A 103 11.48 17.67 24.85
CA ARG A 103 10.76 18.37 25.95
C ARG A 103 10.96 17.68 27.31
N TRP A 104 11.00 16.36 27.36
CA TRP A 104 11.22 15.61 28.60
C TRP A 104 12.66 15.70 29.06
N TYR A 105 13.60 15.67 28.11
CA TYR A 105 15.01 15.83 28.38
C TYR A 105 15.32 17.23 28.93
N ILE A 106 14.82 18.29 28.30
CA ILE A 106 14.97 19.68 28.73
C ILE A 106 14.31 19.92 30.10
N GLY A 107 13.06 19.44 30.28
CA GLY A 107 12.35 19.58 31.56
C GLY A 107 13.06 18.88 32.72
N ALA A 108 13.61 17.72 32.44
CA ALA A 108 14.38 16.95 33.43
C ALA A 108 15.68 17.64 33.84
N TYR A 109 16.37 18.32 32.91
CA TYR A 109 17.52 19.18 33.26
C TYR A 109 17.13 20.32 34.20
N ALA A 110 15.96 20.94 34.02
CA ALA A 110 15.50 21.99 34.92
C ALA A 110 15.37 21.49 36.37
N VAL A 111 14.81 20.28 36.57
CA VAL A 111 14.66 19.66 37.91
C VAL A 111 16.03 19.37 38.53
N LEU A 112 16.95 18.82 37.73
CA LEU A 112 18.30 18.50 38.22
C LEU A 112 19.09 19.74 38.57
N LEU A 113 19.07 20.78 37.71
CA LEU A 113 19.79 22.02 37.92
C LEU A 113 19.23 22.78 39.12
N GLU A 114 17.92 22.81 39.37
CA GLU A 114 17.32 23.39 40.53
C GLU A 114 17.95 22.84 41.83
N GLU A 115 17.99 21.50 41.97
CA GLU A 115 18.55 20.86 43.15
C GLU A 115 20.08 21.07 43.28
N MET A 116 20.79 21.05 42.13
CA MET A 116 22.21 21.35 42.11
C MET A 116 22.50 22.77 42.56
N PHE A 117 21.77 23.77 42.06
CA PHE A 117 21.95 25.19 42.43
C PHE A 117 21.61 25.45 43.90
N ARG A 118 20.52 24.86 44.41
CA ARG A 118 20.20 24.91 45.84
C ARG A 118 21.32 24.32 46.71
N GLY A 119 21.92 23.19 46.27
CA GLY A 119 23.02 22.55 46.98
C GLY A 119 24.33 23.38 46.94
N LEU A 120 24.64 23.98 45.77
CA LEU A 120 25.81 24.82 45.59
C LEU A 120 25.71 26.17 46.31
N ALA A 121 24.52 26.72 46.40
CA ALA A 121 24.26 27.98 47.12
C ALA A 121 24.29 27.86 48.66
N GLY A 122 24.48 26.64 49.18
CA GLY A 122 24.49 26.41 50.65
C GLY A 122 23.08 26.29 51.19
N GLY A 123 22.57 25.06 51.37
CA GLY A 123 21.19 24.76 51.80
C GLY A 123 20.80 25.46 53.10
N SER A 124 19.52 25.86 53.13
CA SER A 124 18.65 26.23 54.24
C SER A 124 19.05 27.41 55.13
N GLY A 125 18.30 28.48 55.00
CA GLY A 125 17.76 29.18 56.19
C GLY A 125 18.54 30.36 56.74
N VAL A 126 19.53 30.91 56.06
CA VAL A 126 20.04 32.26 56.43
C VAL A 126 20.29 33.06 55.18
N LYS A 127 19.84 34.32 55.15
CA LYS A 127 20.19 35.35 54.17
C LYS A 127 21.71 35.59 54.10
N ARG A 128 22.46 34.61 53.64
CA ARG A 128 23.86 34.78 53.29
C ARG A 128 23.85 35.31 51.85
N LEU A 129 24.24 36.54 51.64
CA LEU A 129 24.65 37.08 50.35
C LEU A 129 25.64 36.02 49.76
N LEU A 130 25.25 35.42 48.64
CA LEU A 130 26.14 34.45 47.97
C LEU A 130 27.46 35.13 47.69
N PRO A 131 28.63 34.56 48.15
CA PRO A 131 29.91 35.07 47.73
C PRO A 131 29.93 35.13 46.20
N GLY A 132 30.57 36.15 45.62
CA GLY A 132 30.64 36.31 44.16
C GLY A 132 31.09 35.04 43.42
N ASN A 133 31.97 34.22 44.01
CA ASN A 133 32.45 32.97 43.48
C ASN A 133 31.35 31.86 43.39
N ASP A 134 30.30 31.91 44.25
CA ASP A 134 29.21 30.93 44.19
C ASP A 134 28.26 31.24 43.03
N ILE A 135 28.01 32.52 42.74
CA ILE A 135 27.24 32.94 41.57
C ILE A 135 27.96 32.56 40.28
N GLU A 136 29.27 32.82 40.18
CA GLU A 136 30.09 32.47 39.02
C GLU A 136 30.14 30.93 38.78
N LEU A 137 30.21 30.16 39.87
CA LEU A 137 30.13 28.71 39.78
C LEU A 137 28.76 28.23 39.24
N ILE A 138 27.65 28.79 39.75
CA ILE A 138 26.30 28.46 39.27
C ILE A 138 26.17 28.81 37.79
N ILE A 139 26.69 29.98 37.37
CA ILE A 139 26.69 30.37 35.95
C ILE A 139 27.53 29.39 35.12
N SER A 140 28.70 28.98 35.60
CA SER A 140 29.57 28.01 34.91
C SER A 140 28.92 26.64 34.78
N VAL A 141 28.24 26.13 35.82
CA VAL A 141 27.46 24.88 35.77
C VAL A 141 26.27 25.01 34.81
N LEU A 142 25.56 26.14 34.83
CA LEU A 142 24.45 26.39 33.91
C LEU A 142 24.90 26.37 32.45
N LYS A 143 25.99 27.07 32.12
CA LYS A 143 26.52 27.10 30.75
C LYS A 143 26.98 25.72 30.28
N ALA A 144 27.69 24.96 31.10
CA ALA A 144 28.10 23.61 30.81
C ALA A 144 26.90 22.68 30.58
N ALA A 145 25.85 22.79 31.42
CA ALA A 145 24.63 22.04 31.31
C ALA A 145 23.84 22.37 30.04
N LEU A 146 23.71 23.65 29.70
CA LEU A 146 23.01 24.10 28.49
C LEU A 146 23.76 23.66 27.22
N MET A 147 25.08 23.73 27.23
CA MET A 147 25.90 23.24 26.10
C MET A 147 25.76 21.73 25.92
N ASP A 148 25.82 20.96 27.01
CA ASP A 148 25.62 19.51 26.98
C ASP A 148 24.22 19.15 26.47
N MET A 149 23.20 19.85 26.94
CA MET A 149 21.82 19.68 26.51
C MET A 149 21.64 20.03 25.03
N GLU A 150 22.16 21.18 24.58
CA GLU A 150 22.12 21.60 23.17
C GLU A 150 22.76 20.54 22.28
N LEU A 151 23.94 20.05 22.63
CA LEU A 151 24.64 19.05 21.86
C LEU A 151 23.86 17.73 21.77
N SER A 152 23.31 17.24 22.87
CA SER A 152 22.46 16.04 22.88
C SER A 152 21.19 16.20 22.04
N VAL A 153 20.55 17.37 22.10
CA VAL A 153 19.34 17.68 21.33
C VAL A 153 19.66 17.81 19.84
N SER A 154 20.78 18.45 19.50
CA SER A 154 21.24 18.55 18.11
C SER A 154 21.48 17.16 17.51
N ILE A 155 22.16 16.27 18.22
CA ILE A 155 22.40 14.88 17.78
C ILE A 155 21.08 14.11 17.64
N TYR A 156 20.13 14.32 18.55
CA TYR A 156 18.78 13.74 18.43
C TYR A 156 18.12 14.16 17.12
N PHE A 157 18.12 15.45 16.79
CA PHE A 157 17.51 15.95 15.56
C PHE A 157 18.25 15.49 14.30
N GLU A 158 19.59 15.48 14.32
CA GLU A 158 20.39 14.96 13.20
C GLU A 158 20.02 13.50 12.87
N ARG A 159 19.94 12.65 13.91
CA ARG A 159 19.54 11.25 13.73
C ARG A 159 18.11 11.11 13.19
N THR A 160 17.17 11.86 13.76
CA THR A 160 15.77 11.83 13.31
C THR A 160 15.65 12.29 11.86
N LYS A 161 16.37 13.37 11.51
CA LYS A 161 16.41 13.88 10.13
C LYS A 161 17.04 12.86 9.17
N ALA A 162 18.13 12.22 9.56
CA ALA A 162 18.78 11.18 8.74
C ALA A 162 17.80 10.03 8.45
N SER A 163 17.06 9.55 9.46
CA SER A 163 16.04 8.51 9.28
C SER A 163 14.92 8.96 8.34
N GLN A 164 14.46 10.21 8.45
CA GLN A 164 13.44 10.76 7.55
C GLN A 164 13.93 10.86 6.11
N VAL A 165 15.17 11.33 5.90
CA VAL A 165 15.78 11.42 4.57
C VAL A 165 15.84 10.03 3.92
N THR A 166 16.30 9.00 4.65
CA THR A 166 16.34 7.63 4.13
C THR A 166 14.96 7.15 3.65
N VAL A 167 13.89 7.42 4.42
CA VAL A 167 12.53 7.05 4.05
C VAL A 167 12.06 7.79 2.81
N VAL A 168 12.28 9.11 2.76
CA VAL A 168 11.86 9.95 1.63
C VAL A 168 12.58 9.54 0.35
N GLU A 169 13.91 9.36 0.39
CA GLU A 169 14.70 8.95 -0.78
C GLU A 169 14.29 7.56 -1.29
N ALA A 170 14.06 6.59 -0.39
CA ALA A 170 13.59 5.27 -0.78
C ALA A 170 12.20 5.33 -1.44
N LEU A 171 11.26 6.07 -0.83
CA LEU A 171 9.93 6.26 -1.42
C LEU A 171 9.97 6.98 -2.76
N GLU A 172 10.76 8.06 -2.89
CA GLU A 172 10.90 8.80 -4.14
C GLU A 172 11.42 7.90 -5.26
N ARG A 173 12.46 7.11 -4.97
CA ARG A 173 13.04 6.15 -5.93
C ARG A 173 12.02 5.10 -6.36
N GLU A 174 11.38 4.42 -5.40
CA GLU A 174 10.49 3.30 -5.71
C GLU A 174 9.14 3.77 -6.29
N LEU A 175 8.60 4.92 -5.86
CA LEU A 175 7.44 5.55 -6.51
C LEU A 175 7.79 6.00 -7.94
N GLY A 176 9.02 6.49 -8.16
CA GLY A 176 9.52 6.82 -9.50
C GLY A 176 9.52 5.61 -10.44
N ARG A 177 9.97 4.45 -9.97
CA ARG A 177 9.90 3.18 -10.72
C ARG A 177 8.45 2.77 -10.99
N LEU A 178 7.61 2.82 -9.96
CA LEU A 178 6.18 2.47 -10.08
C LEU A 178 5.47 3.38 -11.09
N SER A 179 5.77 4.68 -11.11
CA SER A 179 5.19 5.64 -12.07
C SER A 179 5.56 5.35 -13.52
N GLN A 180 6.65 4.62 -13.76
CA GLN A 180 7.09 4.15 -15.07
C GLN A 180 6.50 2.76 -15.42
N GLY A 181 5.63 2.22 -14.58
CA GLY A 181 5.01 0.91 -14.77
C GLY A 181 5.84 -0.27 -14.26
N ASP A 182 6.94 -0.02 -13.55
CA ASP A 182 7.76 -1.07 -12.95
C ASP A 182 7.11 -1.59 -11.66
N LEU A 183 6.34 -2.64 -11.79
CA LEU A 183 5.69 -3.34 -10.67
C LEU A 183 6.67 -4.22 -9.87
N THR A 184 7.98 -4.24 -10.19
CA THR A 184 8.99 -4.91 -9.35
C THR A 184 9.55 -3.98 -8.28
N ALA A 185 9.10 -2.72 -8.23
CA ALA A 185 9.47 -1.77 -7.19
C ALA A 185 9.26 -2.39 -5.80
N ASN A 186 10.25 -2.25 -4.92
CA ASN A 186 10.23 -2.79 -3.56
C ASN A 186 11.21 -2.02 -2.70
N ILE A 187 10.80 -1.64 -1.50
CA ILE A 187 11.67 -1.01 -0.52
C ILE A 187 12.36 -2.11 0.28
N ASP A 188 13.66 -2.24 0.13
CA ASP A 188 14.47 -3.23 0.85
C ASP A 188 15.17 -2.65 2.07
N GLU A 189 15.42 -1.34 2.10
CA GLU A 189 16.14 -0.65 3.18
C GLU A 189 15.47 -0.84 4.53
N ASP A 190 16.29 -0.94 5.57
CA ASP A 190 15.81 -0.98 6.94
C ASP A 190 15.44 0.43 7.41
N PHE A 191 14.15 0.64 7.66
CA PHE A 191 13.64 1.86 8.25
C PHE A 191 13.69 1.80 9.78
N ALA A 192 13.81 2.97 10.41
CA ALA A 192 13.61 3.08 11.85
C ALA A 192 12.22 2.56 12.24
N PRO A 193 12.05 2.01 13.46
CA PRO A 193 10.80 1.34 13.87
C PRO A 193 9.52 2.15 13.66
N GLU A 194 9.61 3.48 13.82
CA GLU A 194 8.50 4.42 13.60
C GLU A 194 8.04 4.50 12.13
N TYR A 195 8.90 4.09 11.17
CA TYR A 195 8.60 4.10 9.73
C TYR A 195 8.42 2.70 9.12
N ALA A 196 8.57 1.64 9.92
CA ALA A 196 8.46 0.25 9.44
C ALA A 196 7.12 -0.02 8.73
N THR A 197 6.02 0.55 9.24
CA THR A 197 4.69 0.41 8.64
C THR A 197 4.61 1.04 7.25
N VAL A 198 5.34 2.13 6.99
CA VAL A 198 5.37 2.78 5.66
C VAL A 198 5.97 1.83 4.62
N LYS A 199 7.09 1.18 4.95
CA LYS A 199 7.73 0.14 4.10
C LYS A 199 6.75 -0.99 3.80
N THR A 200 6.13 -1.55 4.85
CA THR A 200 5.19 -2.67 4.71
C THR A 200 4.04 -2.28 3.80
N ASN A 201 3.36 -1.16 4.08
CA ASN A 201 2.22 -0.72 3.30
C ASN A 201 2.57 -0.45 1.82
N PHE A 202 3.75 0.14 1.56
CA PHE A 202 4.19 0.37 0.18
C PHE A 202 4.39 -0.96 -0.56
N ASN A 203 5.14 -1.89 0.04
CA ASN A 203 5.44 -3.19 -0.59
C ASN A 203 4.17 -4.03 -0.80
N GLU A 204 3.24 -4.02 0.17
CA GLU A 204 1.94 -4.68 0.03
C GLU A 204 1.09 -4.05 -1.09
N ALA A 205 1.05 -2.72 -1.19
CA ALA A 205 0.32 -2.04 -2.26
C ALA A 205 0.86 -2.40 -3.65
N VAL A 206 2.18 -2.46 -3.83
CA VAL A 206 2.81 -2.87 -5.10
C VAL A 206 2.54 -4.34 -5.39
N ALA A 207 2.60 -5.22 -4.38
CA ALA A 207 2.27 -6.64 -4.54
C ALA A 207 0.82 -6.84 -5.00
N ASN A 208 -0.13 -6.15 -4.39
CA ASN A 208 -1.55 -6.19 -4.77
C ASN A 208 -1.78 -5.65 -6.19
N LEU A 209 -1.09 -4.56 -6.56
CA LEU A 209 -1.15 -4.03 -7.94
C LEU A 209 -0.64 -5.05 -8.96
N ARG A 210 0.44 -5.76 -8.65
CA ARG A 210 0.99 -6.82 -9.51
C ARG A 210 -0.01 -7.95 -9.71
N GLU A 211 -0.66 -8.39 -8.64
CA GLU A 211 -1.68 -9.43 -8.69
C GLU A 211 -2.87 -9.00 -9.57
N ILE A 212 -3.41 -7.80 -9.36
CA ILE A 212 -4.52 -7.26 -10.16
C ILE A 212 -4.14 -7.17 -11.65
N ILE A 213 -2.95 -6.67 -11.97
CA ILE A 213 -2.50 -6.56 -13.37
C ILE A 213 -2.33 -7.93 -14.00
N SER A 214 -1.84 -8.94 -13.26
CA SER A 214 -1.77 -10.32 -13.74
C SER A 214 -3.16 -10.87 -14.05
N GLU A 215 -4.14 -10.71 -13.16
CA GLU A 215 -5.53 -11.14 -13.39
C GLU A 215 -6.18 -10.46 -14.60
N VAL A 216 -5.89 -9.16 -14.79
CA VAL A 216 -6.36 -8.43 -15.98
C VAL A 216 -5.72 -8.97 -17.26
N ALA A 217 -4.44 -9.28 -17.23
CA ALA A 217 -3.73 -9.89 -18.38
C ALA A 217 -4.32 -11.27 -18.75
N ASP A 218 -4.51 -12.12 -17.76
CA ASP A 218 -5.12 -13.45 -17.95
C ASP A 218 -6.55 -13.35 -18.52
N SER A 219 -7.33 -12.40 -18.00
CA SER A 219 -8.68 -12.11 -18.48
C SER A 219 -8.69 -11.61 -19.92
N ALA A 220 -7.74 -10.73 -20.28
CA ALA A 220 -7.60 -10.24 -21.66
C ALA A 220 -7.20 -11.36 -22.63
N GLU A 221 -6.34 -12.29 -22.23
CA GLU A 221 -5.98 -13.48 -23.03
C GLU A 221 -7.19 -14.40 -23.23
N ALA A 222 -7.97 -14.65 -22.18
CA ALA A 222 -9.20 -15.45 -22.26
C ALA A 222 -10.23 -14.80 -23.20
N ILE A 223 -10.43 -13.48 -23.13
CA ILE A 223 -11.30 -12.73 -24.06
C ILE A 223 -10.79 -12.84 -25.49
N GLY A 224 -9.47 -12.70 -25.71
CA GLY A 224 -8.85 -12.87 -27.01
C GLY A 224 -9.06 -14.26 -27.61
N THR A 225 -9.01 -15.30 -26.79
CA THR A 225 -9.26 -16.68 -27.19
C THR A 225 -10.74 -16.90 -27.52
N GLY A 226 -11.64 -16.50 -26.65
CA GLY A 226 -13.10 -16.58 -26.88
C GLY A 226 -13.55 -15.79 -28.12
N SER A 227 -12.95 -14.64 -28.38
CA SER A 227 -13.24 -13.85 -29.60
C SER A 227 -12.84 -14.58 -30.88
N ARG A 228 -11.72 -15.30 -30.88
CA ARG A 228 -11.31 -16.13 -32.03
C ARG A 228 -12.25 -17.31 -32.24
N GLU A 229 -12.70 -17.99 -31.19
CA GLU A 229 -13.69 -19.06 -31.25
C GLU A 229 -15.03 -18.56 -31.78
N ILE A 230 -15.51 -17.42 -31.36
CA ILE A 230 -16.74 -16.78 -31.86
C ILE A 230 -16.62 -16.44 -33.34
N ALA A 231 -15.48 -15.92 -33.80
CA ALA A 231 -15.23 -15.62 -35.20
C ALA A 231 -15.30 -16.90 -36.06
N GLN A 232 -14.69 -17.98 -35.62
CA GLN A 232 -14.69 -19.25 -36.29
C GLN A 232 -16.10 -19.89 -36.34
N ALA A 233 -16.84 -19.84 -35.23
CA ALA A 233 -18.23 -20.33 -35.19
C ALA A 233 -19.15 -19.51 -36.10
N SER A 234 -18.91 -18.17 -36.18
CA SER A 234 -19.66 -17.27 -37.07
C SER A 234 -19.42 -17.60 -38.56
N GLU A 235 -18.19 -17.91 -38.93
CA GLU A 235 -17.83 -18.32 -40.29
C GLU A 235 -18.48 -19.68 -40.65
N ASP A 236 -18.48 -20.66 -39.72
CA ASP A 236 -19.19 -21.94 -39.94
C ASP A 236 -20.71 -21.72 -40.07
N LEU A 237 -21.28 -20.87 -39.23
CA LEU A 237 -22.71 -20.53 -39.32
C LEU A 237 -23.04 -19.86 -40.65
N ALA A 238 -22.18 -18.97 -41.16
CA ALA A 238 -22.39 -18.36 -42.48
C ALA A 238 -22.39 -19.42 -43.59
N ARG A 239 -21.41 -20.31 -43.60
CA ARG A 239 -21.37 -21.42 -44.58
C ARG A 239 -22.59 -22.35 -44.51
N ARG A 240 -23.06 -22.67 -43.31
CA ARG A 240 -24.27 -23.46 -43.11
C ARG A 240 -25.52 -22.72 -43.59
N THR A 241 -25.59 -21.42 -43.38
CA THR A 241 -26.70 -20.57 -43.84
C THR A 241 -26.79 -20.53 -45.37
N GLU A 242 -25.62 -20.37 -46.06
CA GLU A 242 -25.54 -20.44 -47.51
C GLU A 242 -25.99 -21.81 -48.06
N SER A 243 -25.50 -22.91 -47.42
CA SER A 243 -25.94 -24.25 -47.80
C SER A 243 -27.44 -24.49 -47.60
N ASN A 244 -27.99 -24.00 -46.51
CA ASN A 244 -29.43 -24.06 -46.23
C ASN A 244 -30.26 -23.23 -47.27
N ALA A 245 -29.77 -22.04 -47.67
CA ALA A 245 -30.40 -21.25 -48.71
C ALA A 245 -30.43 -22.01 -50.07
N ALA A 246 -29.31 -22.61 -50.48
CA ALA A 246 -29.26 -23.41 -51.69
C ALA A 246 -30.24 -24.63 -51.65
N SER A 247 -30.33 -25.31 -50.48
CA SER A 247 -31.25 -26.43 -50.29
C SER A 247 -32.73 -25.98 -50.33
N LEU A 248 -33.04 -24.78 -49.84
CA LEU A 248 -34.36 -24.18 -49.92
C LEU A 248 -34.72 -23.84 -51.36
N GLU A 249 -33.78 -23.29 -52.15
CA GLU A 249 -34.00 -23.05 -53.60
C GLU A 249 -34.30 -24.34 -54.37
N GLU A 250 -33.51 -25.41 -54.12
CA GLU A 250 -33.78 -26.71 -54.75
C GLU A 250 -35.13 -27.32 -54.33
N THR A 251 -35.48 -27.20 -53.05
CA THR A 251 -36.78 -27.63 -52.54
C THR A 251 -37.93 -26.84 -53.19
N SER A 252 -37.79 -25.53 -53.36
CA SER A 252 -38.76 -24.69 -54.03
C SER A 252 -38.94 -25.05 -55.52
N ALA A 253 -37.82 -25.31 -56.21
CA ALA A 253 -37.88 -25.78 -57.58
C ALA A 253 -38.60 -27.15 -57.69
N SER A 254 -38.31 -28.06 -56.75
CA SER A 254 -38.94 -29.37 -56.69
C SER A 254 -40.47 -29.27 -56.44
N LEU A 255 -40.88 -28.41 -55.53
CA LEU A 255 -42.31 -28.12 -55.27
C LEU A 255 -43.01 -27.54 -56.49
N THR A 256 -42.35 -26.67 -57.23
CA THR A 256 -42.88 -26.13 -58.49
C THR A 256 -43.11 -27.23 -59.54
N GLN A 257 -42.16 -28.16 -59.66
CA GLN A 257 -42.35 -29.31 -60.54
C GLN A 257 -43.46 -30.26 -60.09
N ILE A 258 -43.62 -30.47 -58.80
CA ILE A 258 -44.75 -31.26 -58.24
C ILE A 258 -46.08 -30.59 -58.56
N ASP A 259 -46.21 -29.27 -58.39
CA ASP A 259 -47.43 -28.55 -58.74
C ASP A 259 -47.78 -28.68 -60.22
N GLN A 260 -46.79 -28.55 -61.12
CA GLN A 260 -46.99 -28.80 -62.56
C GLN A 260 -47.46 -30.22 -62.88
N ARG A 261 -46.86 -31.21 -62.23
CA ARG A 261 -47.26 -32.63 -62.42
C ARG A 261 -48.68 -32.87 -61.87
N LEU A 262 -49.05 -32.27 -60.76
CA LEU A 262 -50.39 -32.38 -60.20
C LEU A 262 -51.41 -31.77 -61.14
N LYS A 263 -51.16 -30.60 -61.73
CA LYS A 263 -52.02 -29.95 -62.73
C LYS A 263 -52.13 -30.82 -63.98
N ALA A 264 -51.04 -31.36 -64.48
CA ALA A 264 -51.07 -32.29 -65.63
C ALA A 264 -51.89 -33.58 -65.35
N SER A 265 -51.68 -34.13 -64.11
CA SER A 265 -52.42 -35.32 -63.68
C SER A 265 -53.95 -35.04 -63.53
N ALA A 266 -54.31 -33.89 -62.99
CA ALA A 266 -55.74 -33.44 -62.90
C ALA A 266 -56.34 -33.34 -64.31
N ASN A 267 -55.64 -32.68 -65.25
CA ASN A 267 -56.11 -32.57 -66.65
C ASN A 267 -56.24 -33.95 -67.37
N ALA A 268 -55.26 -34.87 -67.09
CA ALA A 268 -55.37 -36.22 -67.64
C ALA A 268 -56.57 -37.01 -67.08
N GLY A 269 -56.83 -36.80 -65.74
CA GLY A 269 -57.97 -37.37 -65.06
C GLY A 269 -59.29 -36.84 -65.69
N GLN A 270 -59.39 -35.55 -65.94
CA GLN A 270 -60.57 -34.96 -66.58
C GLN A 270 -60.79 -35.52 -67.97
N LYS A 271 -59.75 -35.61 -68.81
CA LYS A 271 -59.86 -36.22 -70.15
C LYS A 271 -60.32 -37.67 -70.10
N THR A 272 -59.87 -38.41 -69.05
CA THR A 272 -60.29 -39.79 -68.85
C THR A 272 -61.78 -39.91 -68.56
N VAL A 273 -62.33 -39.00 -67.73
CA VAL A 273 -63.78 -38.93 -67.48
C VAL A 273 -64.54 -38.61 -68.75
N GLU A 274 -64.10 -37.64 -69.55
CA GLU A 274 -64.72 -37.24 -70.80
C GLU A 274 -64.74 -38.37 -71.80
N ARG A 275 -63.63 -39.13 -71.86
CA ARG A 275 -63.56 -40.34 -72.74
C ARG A 275 -64.50 -41.46 -72.24
N ALA A 276 -64.55 -41.67 -70.92
CA ALA A 276 -65.50 -42.61 -70.34
C ALA A 276 -66.95 -42.25 -70.62
N ASP A 277 -67.30 -41.00 -70.50
CA ASP A 277 -68.65 -40.51 -70.86
C ASP A 277 -68.93 -40.67 -72.34
N SER A 278 -67.97 -40.38 -73.18
CA SER A 278 -68.13 -40.61 -74.65
C SER A 278 -68.34 -42.09 -74.97
N ALA A 279 -67.53 -42.99 -74.32
CA ALA A 279 -67.71 -44.40 -74.47
C ALA A 279 -69.10 -44.93 -74.01
N ILE A 280 -69.54 -44.40 -72.84
CA ILE A 280 -70.91 -44.71 -72.35
C ILE A 280 -72.00 -44.22 -73.33
N LYS A 281 -71.81 -43.05 -73.93
CA LYS A 281 -72.75 -42.58 -74.96
C LYS A 281 -72.72 -43.48 -76.21
N ALA A 282 -71.52 -43.84 -76.62
CA ALA A 282 -71.40 -44.77 -77.80
C ALA A 282 -72.04 -46.15 -77.53
N VAL A 283 -71.82 -46.67 -76.29
CA VAL A 283 -72.49 -47.97 -75.92
C VAL A 283 -74.00 -47.83 -75.88
N LYS A 284 -74.52 -46.70 -75.29
CA LYS A 284 -75.94 -46.45 -75.28
C LYS A 284 -76.53 -46.30 -76.70
N GLY A 285 -75.79 -45.58 -77.56
CA GLY A 285 -76.18 -45.47 -79.01
C GLY A 285 -76.17 -46.80 -79.73
N GLY A 286 -75.07 -47.58 -79.53
CA GLY A 286 -74.99 -48.94 -80.09
C GLY A 286 -76.10 -49.89 -79.62
N ARG A 287 -76.49 -49.74 -78.32
CA ARG A 287 -77.68 -50.47 -77.76
C ARG A 287 -78.94 -50.07 -78.40
N SER A 288 -79.18 -48.80 -78.64
CA SER A 288 -80.42 -48.28 -79.34
C SER A 288 -80.50 -48.84 -80.77
N ILE A 289 -79.35 -48.79 -81.46
CA ILE A 289 -79.32 -49.37 -82.85
C ILE A 289 -79.57 -50.91 -82.84
N ALA A 290 -79.03 -51.59 -81.87
CA ALA A 290 -79.24 -53.07 -81.74
C ALA A 290 -80.70 -53.36 -81.40
N ASP A 291 -81.35 -52.52 -80.48
CA ASP A 291 -82.73 -52.66 -80.14
C ASP A 291 -83.63 -52.36 -81.36
N GLU A 292 -83.32 -51.33 -82.18
CA GLU A 292 -84.01 -51.00 -83.42
C GLU A 292 -83.82 -52.18 -84.46
N ALA A 293 -82.67 -52.74 -84.59
CA ALA A 293 -82.40 -53.88 -85.45
C ALA A 293 -83.21 -55.09 -84.99
N VAL A 294 -83.26 -55.37 -83.69
CA VAL A 294 -84.14 -56.49 -83.17
C VAL A 294 -85.61 -56.22 -83.44
N GLN A 295 -86.10 -55.00 -83.31
CA GLN A 295 -87.47 -54.67 -83.64
C GLN A 295 -87.73 -54.78 -85.17
N ALA A 296 -86.77 -54.37 -85.98
CA ALA A 296 -86.93 -54.48 -87.42
C ALA A 296 -86.97 -56.00 -87.86
N MET A 297 -86.08 -56.82 -87.20
CA MET A 297 -86.12 -58.27 -87.42
C MET A 297 -87.47 -58.87 -86.93
N GLY A 298 -87.97 -58.42 -85.78
CA GLY A 298 -89.29 -58.86 -85.32
C GLY A 298 -90.39 -58.57 -86.34
N ARG A 299 -90.44 -57.39 -86.96
CA ARG A 299 -91.39 -57.00 -88.01
C ARG A 299 -91.21 -57.86 -89.29
N VAL A 300 -89.96 -58.18 -89.64
CA VAL A 300 -89.71 -59.12 -90.80
C VAL A 300 -90.24 -60.50 -90.49
N SER A 301 -90.09 -61.02 -89.28
CA SER A 301 -90.58 -62.28 -88.81
C SER A 301 -92.12 -62.39 -88.75
N GLU A 302 -92.79 -61.26 -88.51
CA GLU A 302 -94.29 -61.16 -88.53
C GLU A 302 -94.89 -61.02 -89.94
N SER A 303 -94.03 -60.69 -90.87
CA SER A 303 -94.49 -60.47 -92.25
C SER A 303 -94.12 -61.67 -93.23
N ALA A 304 -93.49 -62.72 -92.72
CA ALA A 304 -93.15 -63.94 -93.43
C ALA A 304 -94.13 -65.06 -93.03
#